data_fdaf8621524c5b41c12f59b9747557e6
#
_entry.id   fdaf8621524c5b41c12f59b9747557e6
#
_cell.length_a   1.000
_cell.length_b   1.000
_cell.length_c   1.000
_cell.angle_alpha   90.00
_cell.angle_beta   90.00
_cell.angle_gamma   90.00
#
_symmetry.space_group_name_H-M   'P 1'
#
loop_
_entity.id
_entity.type
_entity.pdbx_description
1 polymer ?
#
loop_
_entity_poly.entity_id
_entity_poly.type
_entity_poly.pdbx_seq_one_letter_code
_entity_poly.pdbx_strand_id
1 'polypeptide(L)'
;MVFVVTAVACLVLGSCQQCGTKGGGIVLNEICGKDSDGLEWIEIGNASNYSINLKGYKLWKMDVEGIDKKMYTFPDTILPPCAILTVNAEELRARIPYKKAVIVELYNAEGEIIDSFDSVEELDAESHPVGGSYARIPDLTGDWTVTDHATWESLNQEED
;
A
#
# COMPACT_ATOMS: atom_id res chain seq x y z
N MET A 1 -11.78 -22.86 -15.41
CA MET A 1 -11.92 -22.80 -13.97
C MET A 1 -11.74 -21.33 -13.58
N VAL A 2 -12.85 -20.65 -13.31
CA VAL A 2 -12.84 -19.20 -13.03
C VAL A 2 -12.56 -19.06 -11.54
N PHE A 3 -11.40 -18.54 -11.18
CA PHE A 3 -11.13 -18.14 -9.80
C PHE A 3 -11.86 -16.82 -9.53
N VAL A 4 -12.91 -16.91 -8.73
CA VAL A 4 -13.56 -15.73 -8.16
C VAL A 4 -12.66 -15.28 -7.01
N VAL A 5 -11.89 -14.22 -7.23
CA VAL A 5 -11.18 -13.52 -6.15
C VAL A 5 -12.26 -12.78 -5.36
N THR A 6 -12.59 -13.31 -4.20
CA THR A 6 -13.45 -12.63 -3.23
C THR A 6 -12.60 -11.58 -2.52
N ALA A 7 -12.62 -10.34 -3.01
CA ALA A 7 -12.12 -9.22 -2.24
C ALA A 7 -13.02 -9.09 -1.00
N VAL A 8 -12.52 -9.49 0.15
CA VAL A 8 -13.17 -9.24 1.43
C VAL A 8 -12.89 -7.78 1.77
N ALA A 9 -13.81 -6.90 1.38
CA ALA A 9 -13.81 -5.54 1.87
C ALA A 9 -14.18 -5.58 3.35
N CYS A 10 -13.21 -5.47 4.24
CA CYS A 10 -13.46 -5.31 5.67
C CYS A 10 -14.03 -3.90 5.89
N LEU A 11 -15.36 -3.80 6.03
CA LEU A 11 -16.03 -2.57 6.42
C LEU A 11 -15.81 -2.33 7.91
N VAL A 12 -14.68 -1.71 8.26
CA VAL A 12 -14.52 -1.14 9.60
C VAL A 12 -15.26 0.20 9.61
N LEU A 13 -16.48 0.20 10.15
CA LEU A 13 -17.24 1.41 10.46
C LEU A 13 -16.66 2.09 11.70
N GLY A 14 -15.41 2.52 11.62
CA GLY A 14 -14.83 3.51 12.53
C GLY A 14 -15.14 4.89 11.96
N SER A 15 -15.48 5.84 12.79
CA SER A 15 -15.78 7.23 12.40
C SER A 15 -14.53 7.90 11.85
N CYS A 16 -14.20 7.64 10.59
CA CYS A 16 -13.12 8.30 9.88
C CYS A 16 -13.58 9.70 9.46
N GLN A 17 -13.42 10.65 10.36
CA GLN A 17 -13.80 12.05 10.13
C GLN A 17 -12.78 12.82 9.27
N GLN A 18 -11.66 12.18 8.88
CA GLN A 18 -10.58 12.80 8.10
C GLN A 18 -10.26 12.11 6.77
N CYS A 19 -10.80 10.94 6.52
CA CYS A 19 -10.64 10.25 5.27
C CYS A 19 -11.63 10.79 4.22
N GLY A 20 -11.17 11.00 3.01
CA GLY A 20 -12.03 11.38 1.90
C GLY A 20 -12.07 12.88 1.61
N THR A 21 -10.97 13.42 1.14
CA THR A 21 -10.92 14.79 0.63
C THR A 21 -11.45 14.87 -0.80
N LYS A 22 -12.01 16.00 -1.18
CA LYS A 22 -12.54 16.23 -2.53
C LYS A 22 -11.46 16.15 -3.64
N GLY A 23 -10.19 16.20 -3.28
CA GLY A 23 -9.03 16.11 -4.18
C GLY A 23 -8.19 14.85 -3.94
N GLY A 24 -8.58 13.97 -3.03
CA GLY A 24 -7.88 12.72 -2.75
C GLY A 24 -8.04 11.71 -3.88
N GLY A 25 -7.13 10.76 -3.94
CA GLY A 25 -7.11 9.67 -4.92
C GLY A 25 -6.68 8.35 -4.27
N ILE A 26 -6.19 7.43 -5.08
CA ILE A 26 -5.56 6.21 -4.58
C ILE A 26 -4.13 6.55 -4.15
N VAL A 27 -3.77 6.08 -2.96
CA VAL A 27 -2.45 6.30 -2.34
C VAL A 27 -1.85 4.98 -1.88
N LEU A 28 -0.53 4.93 -1.77
CA LEU A 28 0.19 3.91 -1.00
C LEU A 28 -0.06 4.17 0.48
N ASN A 29 -0.36 3.12 1.26
CA ASN A 29 -0.70 3.25 2.67
C ASN A 29 0.27 2.53 3.60
N GLU A 30 0.64 1.29 3.26
CA GLU A 30 1.61 0.51 4.02
C GLU A 30 2.43 -0.40 3.11
N ILE A 31 3.71 -0.61 3.44
CA ILE A 31 4.64 -1.47 2.70
C ILE A 31 5.36 -2.36 3.70
N CYS A 32 5.10 -3.66 3.63
CA CYS A 32 5.69 -4.65 4.50
C CYS A 32 6.52 -5.66 3.72
N GLY A 33 7.81 -5.72 4.01
CA GLY A 33 8.73 -6.71 3.43
C GLY A 33 8.83 -7.99 4.25
N LYS A 34 8.41 -7.99 5.50
CA LYS A 34 8.31 -9.19 6.34
C LYS A 34 7.56 -8.88 7.65
N ASP A 35 6.30 -9.26 7.72
CA ASP A 35 5.54 -9.22 8.96
C ASP A 35 5.93 -10.34 9.95
N SER A 36 5.22 -10.46 11.07
CA SER A 36 5.47 -11.49 12.10
C SER A 36 5.33 -12.92 11.59
N ASP A 37 4.50 -13.14 10.57
CA ASP A 37 4.24 -14.44 9.96
C ASP A 37 5.15 -14.71 8.75
N GLY A 38 5.99 -13.74 8.40
CA GLY A 38 6.93 -13.80 7.28
C GLY A 38 6.31 -13.46 5.93
N LEU A 39 5.13 -12.81 5.94
CA LEU A 39 4.43 -12.35 4.74
C LEU A 39 5.00 -11.03 4.23
N GLU A 40 4.84 -10.82 2.94
CA GLU A 40 5.22 -9.58 2.23
C GLU A 40 3.97 -9.03 1.52
N TRP A 41 3.73 -7.73 1.63
CA TRP A 41 2.56 -7.12 1.03
C TRP A 41 2.67 -5.60 0.90
N ILE A 42 1.84 -5.03 0.04
CA ILE A 42 1.65 -3.59 -0.11
C ILE A 42 0.16 -3.31 0.05
N GLU A 43 -0.13 -2.30 0.83
CA GLU A 43 -1.48 -1.78 0.99
C GLU A 43 -1.62 -0.45 0.27
N ILE A 44 -2.73 -0.31 -0.45
CA ILE A 44 -3.18 0.96 -1.03
C ILE A 44 -4.51 1.35 -0.42
N GLY A 45 -4.85 2.62 -0.48
CA GLY A 45 -6.13 3.07 -0.01
C GLY A 45 -6.74 4.20 -0.84
N ASN A 46 -8.04 4.38 -0.69
CA ASN A 46 -8.78 5.43 -1.36
C ASN A 46 -8.96 6.63 -0.44
N ALA A 47 -8.10 7.63 -0.58
CA ALA A 47 -8.16 8.88 0.18
C ALA A 47 -9.22 9.88 -0.35
N SER A 48 -10.02 9.50 -1.35
CA SER A 48 -11.08 10.34 -1.90
C SER A 48 -12.43 10.10 -1.21
N ASN A 49 -13.39 10.98 -1.46
CA ASN A 49 -14.75 10.85 -0.98
C ASN A 49 -15.70 10.16 -1.98
N TYR A 50 -15.17 9.49 -3.00
CA TYR A 50 -15.93 8.73 -4.00
C TYR A 50 -15.24 7.38 -4.30
N SER A 51 -16.02 6.43 -4.80
CA SER A 51 -15.46 5.13 -5.21
C SER A 51 -14.61 5.26 -6.47
N ILE A 52 -13.47 4.58 -6.49
CA ILE A 52 -12.54 4.55 -7.63
C ILE A 52 -12.43 3.12 -8.16
N ASN A 53 -12.49 2.97 -9.49
CA ASN A 53 -12.20 1.69 -10.13
C ASN A 53 -10.70 1.57 -10.41
N LEU A 54 -10.09 0.56 -9.83
CA LEU A 54 -8.64 0.30 -9.93
C LEU A 54 -8.22 -0.38 -11.23
N LYS A 55 -9.15 -0.68 -12.14
CA LYS A 55 -8.82 -1.38 -13.39
C LYS A 55 -7.68 -0.72 -14.14
N GLY A 56 -6.59 -1.47 -14.31
CA GLY A 56 -5.41 -0.99 -15.04
C GLY A 56 -4.41 -0.18 -14.23
N TYR A 57 -4.72 0.17 -12.98
CA TYR A 57 -3.71 0.69 -12.04
C TYR A 57 -2.58 -0.31 -11.87
N LYS A 58 -1.39 0.17 -11.52
CA LYS A 58 -0.20 -0.70 -11.40
C LYS A 58 0.64 -0.31 -10.21
N LEU A 59 1.22 -1.33 -9.56
CA LEU A 59 2.31 -1.18 -8.62
C LEU A 59 3.63 -1.56 -9.30
N TRP A 60 4.64 -0.71 -9.14
CA TRP A 60 6.01 -0.98 -9.57
C TRP A 60 6.93 -0.87 -8.36
N LYS A 61 7.86 -1.79 -8.27
CA LYS A 61 8.98 -1.72 -7.33
C LYS A 61 10.24 -1.42 -8.13
N MET A 62 10.98 -0.40 -7.71
CA MET A 62 12.35 -0.19 -8.11
C MET A 62 13.28 -0.77 -7.04
N ASP A 63 14.39 -1.36 -7.47
CA ASP A 63 15.50 -1.69 -6.59
C ASP A 63 16.52 -0.54 -6.55
N VAL A 64 17.46 -0.64 -5.63
CA VAL A 64 18.54 0.35 -5.46
C VAL A 64 19.46 0.48 -6.67
N GLU A 65 19.38 -0.44 -7.63
CA GLU A 65 20.13 -0.43 -8.89
C GLU A 65 19.36 0.28 -10.01
N GLY A 66 18.14 0.76 -9.73
CA GLY A 66 17.30 1.49 -10.68
C GLY A 66 16.63 0.62 -11.73
N ILE A 67 16.50 -0.69 -11.47
CA ILE A 67 15.80 -1.60 -12.36
C ILE A 67 14.33 -1.66 -11.98
N ASP A 68 13.47 -1.09 -12.83
CA ASP A 68 12.03 -1.15 -12.64
C ASP A 68 11.51 -2.57 -12.83
N LYS A 69 10.75 -3.06 -11.88
CA LYS A 69 10.12 -4.36 -11.93
C LYS A 69 8.63 -4.25 -11.65
N LYS A 70 7.83 -4.50 -12.69
CA LYS A 70 6.37 -4.54 -12.53
C LYS A 70 5.99 -5.60 -11.51
N MET A 71 5.27 -5.21 -10.49
CA MET A 71 4.81 -6.07 -9.42
C MET A 71 3.38 -6.56 -9.63
N TYR A 72 2.44 -5.64 -9.89
CA TYR A 72 1.01 -5.95 -9.94
C TYR A 72 0.26 -5.03 -10.89
N THR A 73 -0.80 -5.55 -11.50
CA THR A 73 -1.79 -4.74 -12.24
C THR A 73 -3.17 -5.06 -11.68
N PHE A 74 -3.85 -4.05 -11.19
CA PHE A 74 -5.16 -4.20 -10.57
C PHE A 74 -6.20 -4.62 -11.62
N PRO A 75 -7.02 -5.63 -11.30
CA PRO A 75 -8.18 -6.00 -12.11
C PRO A 75 -9.30 -4.96 -11.98
N ASP A 76 -10.45 -5.24 -12.58
CA ASP A 76 -11.66 -4.45 -12.42
C ASP A 76 -12.18 -4.57 -10.97
N THR A 77 -11.75 -3.65 -10.11
CA THR A 77 -12.02 -3.63 -8.67
C THR A 77 -12.46 -2.24 -8.24
N ILE A 78 -13.61 -2.13 -7.62
CA ILE A 78 -14.11 -0.86 -7.06
C ILE A 78 -13.60 -0.73 -5.62
N LEU A 79 -12.82 0.31 -5.35
CA LEU A 79 -12.39 0.66 -4.00
C LEU A 79 -13.24 1.83 -3.46
N PRO A 80 -14.10 1.58 -2.45
CA PRO A 80 -14.94 2.63 -1.83
C PRO A 80 -14.11 3.74 -1.18
N PRO A 81 -14.73 4.90 -0.87
CA PRO A 81 -14.09 5.92 -0.06
C PRO A 81 -13.54 5.35 1.25
N CYS A 82 -12.35 5.77 1.62
CA CYS A 82 -11.69 5.37 2.88
C CYS A 82 -11.41 3.85 3.03
N ALA A 83 -11.60 3.09 1.98
CA ALA A 83 -11.26 1.66 2.01
C ALA A 83 -9.78 1.46 1.69
N ILE A 84 -9.21 0.43 2.28
CA ILE A 84 -7.88 -0.09 2.01
C ILE A 84 -7.97 -1.40 1.25
N LEU A 85 -6.92 -1.74 0.52
CA LEU A 85 -6.77 -2.98 -0.23
C LEU A 85 -5.33 -3.45 -0.15
N THR A 86 -5.13 -4.63 0.39
CA THR A 86 -3.82 -5.27 0.53
C THR A 86 -3.54 -6.20 -0.66
N VAL A 87 -2.37 -6.10 -1.23
CA VAL A 87 -1.86 -6.96 -2.30
C VAL A 87 -0.70 -7.77 -1.74
N ASN A 88 -0.85 -9.08 -1.63
CA ASN A 88 0.15 -9.96 -1.02
C ASN A 88 1.26 -10.38 -2.00
N ALA A 89 2.32 -11.02 -1.48
CA ALA A 89 3.50 -11.41 -2.25
C ALA A 89 3.21 -12.36 -3.42
N GLU A 90 2.22 -13.24 -3.31
CA GLU A 90 1.84 -14.17 -4.39
C GLU A 90 1.27 -13.40 -5.58
N GLU A 91 0.46 -12.39 -5.31
CA GLU A 91 -0.12 -11.51 -6.32
C GLU A 91 0.91 -10.55 -6.89
N LEU A 92 1.82 -10.02 -6.05
CA LEU A 92 2.88 -9.10 -6.45
C LEU A 92 3.84 -9.70 -7.48
N ARG A 93 4.10 -11.01 -7.45
CA ARG A 93 5.14 -11.71 -8.22
C ARG A 93 6.51 -11.06 -8.10
N ALA A 94 6.79 -10.44 -6.96
CA ALA A 94 8.05 -9.81 -6.62
C ALA A 94 8.25 -9.82 -5.11
N ARG A 95 9.51 -9.81 -4.68
CA ARG A 95 9.86 -9.70 -3.27
C ARG A 95 9.90 -8.23 -2.85
N ILE A 96 9.45 -7.95 -1.65
CA ILE A 96 9.63 -6.65 -1.00
C ILE A 96 10.74 -6.83 0.03
N PRO A 97 11.88 -6.13 -0.09
CA PRO A 97 12.95 -6.27 0.87
C PRO A 97 12.58 -5.55 2.18
N TYR A 98 12.95 -6.16 3.32
CA TYR A 98 12.85 -5.52 4.64
C TYR A 98 14.22 -5.13 5.21
N LYS A 99 15.33 -5.59 4.58
CA LYS A 99 16.72 -5.31 4.98
C LYS A 99 17.48 -4.43 3.99
N LYS A 100 16.79 -3.82 3.06
CA LYS A 100 17.33 -2.93 2.03
C LYS A 100 16.32 -1.85 1.75
N ALA A 101 16.79 -0.73 1.26
CA ALA A 101 15.94 0.33 0.75
C ALA A 101 14.97 -0.19 -0.31
N VAL A 102 13.76 0.34 -0.31
CA VAL A 102 12.70 0.00 -1.23
C VAL A 102 12.08 1.27 -1.82
N ILE A 103 11.85 1.22 -3.13
CA ILE A 103 11.10 2.23 -3.85
C ILE A 103 9.86 1.55 -4.43
N VAL A 104 8.70 2.12 -4.19
CA VAL A 104 7.41 1.65 -4.72
C VAL A 104 6.71 2.81 -5.39
N GLU A 105 6.21 2.59 -6.60
CA GLU A 105 5.44 3.58 -7.34
C GLU A 105 4.06 3.03 -7.67
N LEU A 106 3.06 3.87 -7.52
CA LEU A 106 1.67 3.60 -7.89
C LEU A 106 1.30 4.41 -9.12
N TYR A 107 0.82 3.72 -10.13
CA TYR A 107 0.41 4.30 -11.40
C TYR A 107 -1.11 4.20 -11.59
N ASN A 108 -1.70 5.23 -12.17
CA ASN A 108 -3.08 5.18 -12.65
C ASN A 108 -3.20 4.34 -13.94
N ALA A 109 -4.42 4.19 -14.46
CA ALA A 109 -4.69 3.42 -15.67
C ALA A 109 -4.06 4.04 -16.93
N GLU A 110 -3.83 5.35 -16.94
CA GLU A 110 -3.21 6.13 -18.01
C GLU A 110 -1.68 5.98 -18.01
N GLY A 111 -1.10 5.44 -16.94
CA GLY A 111 0.33 5.21 -16.78
C GLY A 111 1.08 6.39 -16.17
N GLU A 112 0.37 7.28 -15.48
CA GLU A 112 0.95 8.38 -14.72
C GLU A 112 1.23 7.93 -13.28
N ILE A 113 2.38 8.33 -12.71
CA ILE A 113 2.67 8.13 -11.29
C ILE A 113 1.74 9.02 -10.48
N ILE A 114 0.96 8.44 -9.59
CA ILE A 114 0.00 9.14 -8.74
C ILE A 114 0.43 9.16 -7.27
N ASP A 115 1.28 8.23 -6.86
CA ASP A 115 1.92 8.22 -5.56
C ASP A 115 3.23 7.41 -5.63
N SER A 116 4.17 7.71 -4.74
CA SER A 116 5.46 7.01 -4.65
C SER A 116 5.94 6.99 -3.22
N PHE A 117 6.75 5.98 -2.89
CA PHE A 117 7.46 5.85 -1.62
C PHE A 117 8.89 5.44 -1.89
N ASP A 118 9.83 6.19 -1.33
CA ASP A 118 11.25 5.84 -1.24
C ASP A 118 11.65 5.84 0.23
N SER A 119 12.04 4.68 0.76
CA SER A 119 12.34 4.53 2.19
C SER A 119 13.52 5.39 2.66
N VAL A 120 14.45 5.72 1.77
CA VAL A 120 15.60 6.57 2.08
C VAL A 120 15.22 8.05 2.00
N GLU A 121 14.51 8.46 0.95
CA GLU A 121 14.12 9.87 0.79
C GLU A 121 13.08 10.31 1.82
N GLU A 122 12.11 9.44 2.14
CA GLU A 122 11.02 9.77 3.06
C GLU A 122 11.42 9.62 4.54
N LEU A 123 12.26 8.62 4.87
CA LEU A 123 12.47 8.20 6.26
C LEU A 123 13.94 8.11 6.68
N ASP A 124 14.91 8.32 5.76
CA ASP A 124 16.33 8.00 5.97
C ASP A 124 16.52 6.54 6.46
N ALA A 125 15.68 5.62 5.94
CA ALA A 125 15.63 4.24 6.39
C ALA A 125 15.95 3.26 5.26
N GLU A 126 16.94 2.40 5.50
CA GLU A 126 17.30 1.31 4.58
C GLU A 126 16.59 -0.01 4.91
N SER A 127 15.88 -0.08 6.05
CA SER A 127 15.22 -1.30 6.52
C SER A 127 14.09 -0.99 7.52
N HIS A 128 13.18 -1.96 7.68
CA HIS A 128 12.24 -2.00 8.78
C HIS A 128 12.40 -3.30 9.59
N PRO A 129 11.95 -3.36 10.87
CA PRO A 129 12.07 -4.57 11.67
C PRO A 129 11.21 -5.71 11.13
N VAL A 130 11.53 -6.94 11.52
CA VAL A 130 10.64 -8.08 11.29
C VAL A 130 9.40 -7.90 12.16
N GLY A 131 8.23 -8.02 11.56
CA GLY A 131 6.95 -7.74 12.22
C GLY A 131 6.47 -6.31 12.02
N GLY A 132 7.34 -5.41 11.58
CA GLY A 132 7.02 -4.01 11.27
C GLY A 132 6.87 -3.73 9.78
N SER A 133 6.71 -2.47 9.46
CA SER A 133 6.49 -1.99 8.08
C SER A 133 6.93 -0.53 7.93
N TYR A 134 6.75 0.00 6.72
CA TYR A 134 6.64 1.43 6.45
C TYR A 134 5.16 1.75 6.28
N ALA A 135 4.63 2.67 7.09
CA ALA A 135 3.20 2.95 7.12
C ALA A 135 2.89 4.45 7.16
N ARG A 136 1.77 4.87 6.59
CA ARG A 136 1.22 6.21 6.81
C ARG A 136 0.40 6.24 8.10
N ILE A 137 0.73 7.17 8.98
CA ILE A 137 -0.03 7.36 10.23
C ILE A 137 -0.42 8.84 10.38
N PRO A 138 -1.71 9.15 10.41
CA PRO A 138 -2.88 8.26 10.22
C PRO A 138 -2.99 7.73 8.78
N ASP A 139 -3.75 6.67 8.60
CA ASP A 139 -4.00 6.05 7.30
C ASP A 139 -4.34 7.06 6.21
N LEU A 140 -3.88 6.79 4.99
CA LEU A 140 -4.18 7.49 3.74
C LEU A 140 -3.67 8.92 3.66
N THR A 141 -3.50 9.61 4.78
CA THR A 141 -3.25 11.06 4.85
C THR A 141 -2.05 11.46 5.69
N GLY A 142 -1.53 10.55 6.51
CA GLY A 142 -0.39 10.80 7.39
C GLY A 142 0.95 10.78 6.67
N ASP A 143 1.96 11.20 7.41
CA ASP A 143 3.35 11.05 7.00
C ASP A 143 3.78 9.58 7.09
N TRP A 144 4.80 9.21 6.32
CA TRP A 144 5.39 7.89 6.40
C TRP A 144 6.19 7.73 7.72
N THR A 145 6.12 6.55 8.31
CA THR A 145 6.92 6.17 9.48
C THR A 145 7.35 4.72 9.40
N VAL A 146 8.41 4.36 10.11
CA VAL A 146 8.78 2.96 10.37
C VAL A 146 8.01 2.48 11.60
N THR A 147 7.26 1.39 11.48
CA THR A 147 6.52 0.77 12.59
C THR A 147 7.16 -0.53 13.03
N ASP A 148 6.98 -0.89 14.30
CA ASP A 148 7.35 -2.21 14.83
C ASP A 148 6.25 -3.26 14.61
N HIS A 149 5.05 -2.83 14.24
CA HIS A 149 3.87 -3.67 14.02
C HIS A 149 3.22 -3.38 12.67
N ALA A 150 3.32 -4.34 11.75
CA ALA A 150 2.61 -4.29 10.48
C ALA A 150 1.13 -4.64 10.67
N THR A 151 0.23 -3.95 9.94
CA THR A 151 -1.22 -3.98 10.17
C THR A 151 -1.98 -4.57 8.98
N TRP A 152 -1.76 -5.86 8.67
CA TRP A 152 -2.44 -6.56 7.59
C TRP A 152 -3.98 -6.34 7.61
N GLU A 153 -4.52 -5.76 6.52
CA GLU A 153 -5.96 -5.49 6.35
C GLU A 153 -6.60 -4.72 7.52
N SER A 154 -5.81 -3.91 8.23
CA SER A 154 -6.24 -3.15 9.40
C SER A 154 -5.72 -1.73 9.32
N LEU A 155 -6.32 -0.82 10.08
CA LEU A 155 -5.84 0.57 10.14
C LEU A 155 -4.49 0.66 10.87
N ASN A 156 -3.60 1.47 10.33
CA ASN A 156 -2.33 1.82 10.97
C ASN A 156 -2.61 2.58 12.27
N GLN A 157 -1.92 2.23 13.33
CA GLN A 157 -2.10 2.83 14.66
C GLN A 157 -0.86 3.61 15.06
N GLU A 158 -1.08 4.74 15.72
CA GLU A 158 0.03 5.41 16.42
C GLU A 158 0.52 4.50 17.55
N GLU A 159 1.83 4.35 17.66
CA GLU A 159 2.43 3.66 18.81
C GLU A 159 2.35 4.59 20.03
N ASP A 160 1.83 4.10 21.15
CA ASP A 160 1.71 4.83 22.43
C ASP A 160 3.06 5.00 23.14
#